data_809406ffcea4015a3fc2304efc0662d6
#
_entry.id   809406ffcea4015a3fc2304efc0662d6
#
_cell.length_a   1.000
_cell.length_b   1.000
_cell.length_c   1.000
_cell.angle_alpha   90.00
_cell.angle_beta   90.00
_cell.angle_gamma   90.00
#
_symmetry.space_group_name_H-M   'P 1'
#
loop_
_entity.id
_entity.type
_entity.pdbx_description
1 polymer ?
#
loop_
_entity_poly.entity_id
_entity_poly.type
_entity_poly.pdbx_seq_one_letter_code
_entity_poly.pdbx_strand_id
1 'polypeptide(L)'
;MSHVIFFHSAVGLNDGVHAMAQVLRDAGHTVTTPDYYDGRTFDTAEAGVAHRDEVGFRTLVDRVTDALADVEGPFVAAGISLGAAMAQRLGKKDPRTRAALLLHAGGEAKPVDWPATCALQIHHSVDDPWVDESAPETLLRSAARAGARAEHYLYPGDQHLFADPTGRDYVKESADLLWGRVLGLLDDLGDA
;
A
#
# COMPACT_ATOMS: atom_id res chain seq x y z
N MET A 1 -15.70 -7.52 8.04
CA MET A 1 -15.70 -6.12 7.50
C MET A 1 -14.56 -5.35 8.16
N SER A 2 -13.68 -4.75 7.38
CA SER A 2 -12.49 -4.02 7.88
C SER A 2 -12.56 -2.54 7.50
N HIS A 3 -11.93 -1.66 8.29
CA HIS A 3 -11.63 -0.30 7.89
C HIS A 3 -10.26 -0.30 7.19
N VAL A 4 -10.20 0.12 5.92
CA VAL A 4 -8.98 0.19 5.12
C VAL A 4 -8.59 1.66 4.93
N ILE A 5 -7.37 2.01 5.32
CA ILE A 5 -6.76 3.29 4.99
C ILE A 5 -5.93 3.07 3.72
N PHE A 6 -6.37 3.66 2.60
CA PHE A 6 -5.79 3.40 1.29
C PHE A 6 -5.02 4.62 0.76
N PHE A 7 -3.70 4.51 0.70
CA PHE A 7 -2.78 5.60 0.36
C PHE A 7 -2.47 5.64 -1.14
N HIS A 8 -2.56 6.82 -1.73
CA HIS A 8 -2.25 7.06 -3.13
C HIS A 8 -0.75 6.94 -3.45
N SER A 9 -0.40 6.83 -4.74
CA SER A 9 0.98 6.83 -5.24
C SER A 9 1.57 8.24 -5.33
N ALA A 10 2.79 8.33 -5.89
CA ALA A 10 3.43 9.61 -6.18
C ALA A 10 2.63 10.49 -7.17
N VAL A 11 1.71 9.92 -7.97
CA VAL A 11 0.87 10.71 -8.88
C VAL A 11 -0.31 11.41 -8.19
N GLY A 12 -0.48 11.23 -6.88
CA GLY A 12 -1.52 11.90 -6.09
C GLY A 12 -2.84 11.12 -6.02
N LEU A 13 -3.83 11.70 -5.34
CA LEU A 13 -5.17 11.12 -5.17
C LEU A 13 -6.00 11.38 -6.43
N ASN A 14 -5.87 10.50 -7.41
CA ASN A 14 -6.51 10.58 -8.72
C ASN A 14 -7.68 9.59 -8.88
N ASP A 15 -8.34 9.60 -10.05
CA ASP A 15 -9.48 8.73 -10.35
C ASP A 15 -9.10 7.23 -10.28
N GLY A 16 -7.85 6.86 -10.59
CA GLY A 16 -7.37 5.49 -10.48
C GLY A 16 -7.36 5.01 -9.03
N VAL A 17 -6.90 5.86 -8.11
CA VAL A 17 -6.94 5.57 -6.66
C VAL A 17 -8.38 5.42 -6.18
N HIS A 18 -9.28 6.29 -6.63
CA HIS A 18 -10.71 6.20 -6.29
C HIS A 18 -11.34 4.91 -6.84
N ALA A 19 -11.01 4.50 -8.06
CA ALA A 19 -11.49 3.26 -8.65
C ALA A 19 -10.97 2.03 -7.89
N MET A 20 -9.69 2.00 -7.52
CA MET A 20 -9.12 0.93 -6.70
C MET A 20 -9.74 0.88 -5.30
N ALA A 21 -9.95 2.03 -4.66
CA ALA A 21 -10.66 2.09 -3.37
C ALA A 21 -12.12 1.61 -3.49
N GLN A 22 -12.75 1.80 -4.66
CA GLN A 22 -14.12 1.32 -4.89
C GLN A 22 -14.22 -0.20 -4.91
N VAL A 23 -13.19 -0.92 -5.42
CA VAL A 23 -13.14 -2.39 -5.34
C VAL A 23 -13.28 -2.88 -3.89
N LEU A 24 -12.59 -2.22 -2.95
CA LEU A 24 -12.68 -2.56 -1.52
C LEU A 24 -14.05 -2.23 -0.93
N ARG A 25 -14.66 -1.08 -1.33
CA ARG A 25 -16.01 -0.70 -0.88
C ARG A 25 -17.08 -1.66 -1.40
N ASP A 26 -16.97 -2.08 -2.65
CA ASP A 26 -17.90 -3.04 -3.27
C ASP A 26 -17.84 -4.41 -2.59
N ALA A 27 -16.69 -4.76 -2.01
CA ALA A 27 -16.51 -5.94 -1.16
C ALA A 27 -17.00 -5.75 0.30
N GLY A 28 -17.59 -4.59 0.63
CA GLY A 28 -18.20 -4.33 1.93
C GLY A 28 -17.26 -3.74 2.98
N HIS A 29 -16.06 -3.27 2.60
CA HIS A 29 -15.14 -2.61 3.54
C HIS A 29 -15.37 -1.10 3.60
N THR A 30 -15.09 -0.48 4.76
CA THR A 30 -15.00 0.98 4.87
C THR A 30 -13.62 1.42 4.37
N VAL A 31 -13.56 2.43 3.48
CA VAL A 31 -12.30 2.89 2.92
C VAL A 31 -12.12 4.39 3.08
N THR A 32 -11.06 4.79 3.76
CA THR A 32 -10.58 6.17 3.84
C THR A 32 -9.37 6.34 2.91
N THR A 33 -9.38 7.38 2.08
CA THR A 33 -8.30 7.71 1.15
C THR A 33 -7.72 9.08 1.51
N PRO A 34 -6.72 9.15 2.42
CA PRO A 34 -6.11 10.42 2.78
C PRO A 34 -5.41 11.08 1.59
N ASP A 35 -5.67 12.37 1.38
CA ASP A 35 -4.90 13.18 0.44
C ASP A 35 -3.78 13.91 1.18
N TYR A 36 -2.55 13.42 1.02
CA TYR A 36 -1.37 14.05 1.61
C TYR A 36 -0.55 14.90 0.63
N TYR A 37 -1.15 15.15 -0.59
CA TYR A 37 -0.61 16.04 -1.62
C TYR A 37 -1.39 17.35 -1.79
N ASP A 38 -2.35 17.64 -0.89
CA ASP A 38 -3.18 18.86 -0.90
C ASP A 38 -3.89 19.09 -2.25
N GLY A 39 -4.52 18.06 -2.80
CA GLY A 39 -5.26 18.09 -4.07
C GLY A 39 -4.37 18.06 -5.32
N ARG A 40 -3.06 17.92 -5.18
CA ARG A 40 -2.17 17.87 -6.34
C ARG A 40 -2.13 16.46 -6.95
N THR A 41 -2.27 16.42 -8.27
CA THR A 41 -2.10 15.20 -9.09
C THR A 41 -1.09 15.44 -10.19
N PHE A 42 -0.48 14.37 -10.68
CA PHE A 42 0.58 14.41 -11.69
C PHE A 42 0.35 13.37 -12.77
N ASP A 43 0.70 13.71 -14.01
CA ASP A 43 0.55 12.82 -15.17
C ASP A 43 1.61 11.71 -15.21
N THR A 44 2.75 11.90 -14.52
CA THR A 44 3.86 10.93 -14.48
C THR A 44 4.36 10.70 -13.06
N ALA A 45 4.90 9.49 -12.83
CA ALA A 45 5.50 9.14 -11.54
C ALA A 45 6.70 10.04 -11.22
N GLU A 46 7.52 10.40 -12.22
CA GLU A 46 8.70 11.25 -12.04
C GLU A 46 8.32 12.65 -11.55
N ALA A 47 7.25 13.25 -12.12
CA ALA A 47 6.76 14.56 -11.69
C ALA A 47 6.24 14.50 -10.24
N GLY A 48 5.51 13.45 -9.90
CA GLY A 48 5.02 13.22 -8.53
C GLY A 48 6.15 12.96 -7.52
N VAL A 49 7.19 12.22 -7.93
CA VAL A 49 8.40 12.01 -7.12
C VAL A 49 9.15 13.32 -6.89
N ALA A 50 9.29 14.17 -7.93
CA ALA A 50 9.91 15.49 -7.77
C ALA A 50 9.13 16.35 -6.76
N HIS A 51 7.78 16.32 -6.80
CA HIS A 51 6.96 16.99 -5.81
C HIS A 51 7.13 16.42 -4.39
N ARG A 52 7.18 15.09 -4.23
CA ARG A 52 7.50 14.45 -2.94
C ARG A 52 8.81 14.97 -2.37
N ASP A 53 9.85 15.09 -3.21
CA ASP A 53 11.18 15.52 -2.80
C ASP A 53 11.21 17.01 -2.43
N GLU A 54 10.44 17.85 -3.14
CA GLU A 54 10.25 19.27 -2.82
C GLU A 54 9.56 19.45 -1.46
N VAL A 55 8.47 18.75 -1.22
CA VAL A 55 7.69 18.82 0.04
C VAL A 55 8.46 18.18 1.20
N GLY A 56 9.19 17.11 0.91
CA GLY A 56 9.92 16.29 1.87
C GLY A 56 9.04 15.19 2.50
N PHE A 57 9.58 13.97 2.52
CA PHE A 57 8.86 12.79 2.99
C PHE A 57 8.33 12.93 4.43
N ARG A 58 9.06 13.64 5.30
CA ARG A 58 8.61 13.88 6.68
C ARG A 58 7.31 14.69 6.72
N THR A 59 7.19 15.75 5.93
CA THR A 59 5.97 16.56 5.85
C THR A 59 4.79 15.71 5.37
N LEU A 60 5.00 14.82 4.41
CA LEU A 60 3.95 13.92 3.95
C LEU A 60 3.49 12.96 5.05
N VAL A 61 4.43 12.45 5.85
CA VAL A 61 4.12 11.61 7.03
C VAL A 61 3.33 12.39 8.08
N ASP A 62 3.68 13.65 8.33
CA ASP A 62 2.97 14.49 9.29
C ASP A 62 1.52 14.73 8.81
N ARG A 63 1.31 15.03 7.52
CA ARG A 63 -0.02 15.15 6.91
C ARG A 63 -0.86 13.88 7.01
N VAL A 64 -0.24 12.71 6.77
CA VAL A 64 -0.91 11.41 6.98
C VAL A 64 -1.30 11.24 8.44
N THR A 65 -0.43 11.60 9.38
CA THR A 65 -0.71 11.50 10.81
C THR A 65 -1.91 12.37 11.20
N ASP A 66 -1.94 13.61 10.71
CA ASP A 66 -3.04 14.55 10.95
C ASP A 66 -4.36 14.04 10.34
N ALA A 67 -4.32 13.50 9.11
CA ALA A 67 -5.49 12.93 8.45
C ALA A 67 -6.07 11.70 9.16
N LEU A 68 -5.27 11.02 9.97
CA LEU A 68 -5.69 9.84 10.74
C LEU A 68 -5.98 10.14 12.22
N ALA A 69 -5.94 11.41 12.64
CA ALA A 69 -6.13 11.79 14.04
C ALA A 69 -7.47 11.33 14.63
N ASP A 70 -8.53 11.38 13.83
CA ASP A 70 -9.89 10.99 14.22
C ASP A 70 -10.24 9.52 13.86
N VAL A 71 -9.28 8.76 13.32
CA VAL A 71 -9.50 7.33 13.02
C VAL A 71 -9.41 6.53 14.30
N GLU A 72 -10.51 5.95 14.71
CA GLU A 72 -10.61 5.09 15.90
C GLU A 72 -10.62 3.60 15.54
N GLY A 73 -10.19 2.78 16.50
CA GLY A 73 -10.21 1.31 16.38
C GLY A 73 -9.15 0.75 15.43
N PRO A 74 -9.19 -0.58 15.20
CA PRO A 74 -8.24 -1.27 14.33
C PRO A 74 -8.53 -0.99 12.86
N PHE A 75 -7.48 -0.95 12.04
CA PHE A 75 -7.56 -0.76 10.59
C PHE A 75 -6.52 -1.56 9.82
N VAL A 76 -6.70 -1.65 8.53
CA VAL A 76 -5.71 -2.15 7.57
C VAL A 76 -5.11 -0.96 6.84
N ALA A 77 -3.79 -0.87 6.79
CA ALA A 77 -3.07 0.13 6.02
C ALA A 77 -2.72 -0.46 4.65
N ALA A 78 -3.25 0.10 3.58
CA ALA A 78 -2.96 -0.30 2.21
C ALA A 78 -2.43 0.89 1.42
N GLY A 79 -1.54 0.67 0.48
CA GLY A 79 -1.06 1.77 -0.34
C GLY A 79 -0.32 1.31 -1.58
N ILE A 80 -0.35 2.15 -2.60
CA ILE A 80 0.27 1.90 -3.90
C ILE A 80 1.56 2.73 -4.06
N SER A 81 2.66 2.09 -4.46
CA SER A 81 3.94 2.74 -4.72
C SER A 81 4.40 3.59 -3.51
N LEU A 82 4.47 4.92 -3.63
CA LEU A 82 4.76 5.81 -2.49
C LEU A 82 3.83 5.57 -1.30
N GLY A 83 2.54 5.32 -1.55
CA GLY A 83 1.56 5.00 -0.50
C GLY A 83 1.88 3.71 0.26
N ALA A 84 2.57 2.77 -0.36
CA ALA A 84 3.04 1.56 0.32
C ALA A 84 4.06 1.88 1.43
N ALA A 85 4.88 2.93 1.26
CA ALA A 85 5.79 3.39 2.31
C ALA A 85 5.00 3.93 3.53
N MET A 86 3.85 4.59 3.31
CA MET A 86 2.96 5.03 4.39
C MET A 86 2.31 3.83 5.09
N ALA A 87 1.80 2.87 4.31
CA ALA A 87 1.23 1.63 4.85
C ALA A 87 2.24 0.84 5.67
N GLN A 88 3.47 0.66 5.17
CA GLN A 88 4.55 -0.01 5.89
C GLN A 88 4.92 0.72 7.19
N ARG A 89 4.97 2.05 7.15
CA ARG A 89 5.25 2.85 8.34
C ARG A 89 4.20 2.63 9.42
N LEU A 90 2.91 2.66 9.06
CA LEU A 90 1.81 2.39 10.00
C LEU A 90 1.90 0.96 10.53
N GLY A 91 2.12 -0.04 9.68
CA GLY A 91 2.32 -1.43 10.10
C GLY A 91 3.41 -1.61 11.14
N LYS A 92 4.50 -0.82 11.04
CA LYS A 92 5.61 -0.86 12.02
C LYS A 92 5.36 -0.07 13.30
N LYS A 93 4.54 0.99 13.26
CA LYS A 93 4.51 2.01 14.32
C LYS A 93 3.17 2.22 14.99
N ASP A 94 2.07 1.92 14.32
CA ASP A 94 0.74 2.10 14.88
C ASP A 94 0.15 0.74 15.29
N PRO A 95 -0.04 0.49 16.59
CA PRO A 95 -0.52 -0.80 17.09
C PRO A 95 -1.96 -1.12 16.67
N ARG A 96 -2.71 -0.17 16.12
CA ARG A 96 -4.06 -0.39 15.57
C ARG A 96 -3.99 -1.06 14.19
N THR A 97 -2.83 -1.06 13.52
CA THR A 97 -2.67 -1.65 12.19
C THR A 97 -2.66 -3.18 12.26
N ARG A 98 -3.71 -3.81 11.73
CA ARG A 98 -3.87 -5.26 11.68
C ARG A 98 -3.15 -5.90 10.50
N ALA A 99 -3.02 -5.17 9.40
CA ALA A 99 -2.25 -5.58 8.24
C ALA A 99 -1.68 -4.37 7.49
N ALA A 100 -0.55 -4.56 6.82
CA ALA A 100 0.02 -3.64 5.85
C ALA A 100 0.06 -4.30 4.47
N LEU A 101 -0.63 -3.67 3.50
CA LEU A 101 -0.72 -4.11 2.11
C LEU A 101 0.15 -3.19 1.25
N LEU A 102 1.29 -3.68 0.79
CA LEU A 102 2.24 -2.95 -0.04
C LEU A 102 1.97 -3.31 -1.50
N LEU A 103 1.23 -2.47 -2.19
CA LEU A 103 0.85 -2.66 -3.58
C LEU A 103 1.81 -1.89 -4.48
N HIS A 104 2.34 -2.55 -5.51
CA HIS A 104 3.31 -1.95 -6.44
C HIS A 104 4.56 -1.41 -5.71
N ALA A 105 5.08 -2.18 -4.76
CA ALA A 105 6.25 -1.82 -3.98
C ALA A 105 6.88 -3.05 -3.33
N GLY A 106 8.19 -3.01 -3.09
CA GLY A 106 8.93 -4.06 -2.41
C GLY A 106 9.11 -3.86 -0.90
N GLY A 107 8.86 -2.65 -0.41
CA GLY A 107 9.13 -2.28 0.98
C GLY A 107 10.56 -1.79 1.21
N GLU A 108 11.02 -1.80 2.45
CA GLU A 108 12.38 -1.38 2.83
C GLU A 108 13.40 -2.50 2.62
N ALA A 109 14.53 -2.16 1.97
CA ALA A 109 15.67 -3.06 1.76
C ALA A 109 16.56 -3.27 3.00
N LYS A 110 16.13 -2.77 4.17
CA LYS A 110 16.84 -2.93 5.45
C LYS A 110 15.97 -3.71 6.43
N PRO A 111 16.58 -4.54 7.30
CA PRO A 111 15.84 -5.21 8.38
C PRO A 111 15.12 -4.18 9.26
N VAL A 112 13.90 -4.50 9.63
CA VAL A 112 13.04 -3.67 10.49
C VAL A 112 12.45 -4.48 11.64
N ASP A 113 12.10 -3.81 12.72
CA ASP A 113 11.30 -4.40 13.77
C ASP A 113 9.84 -4.42 13.31
N TRP A 114 9.34 -5.60 12.97
CA TRP A 114 7.95 -5.81 12.55
C TRP A 114 7.13 -6.38 13.71
N PRO A 115 5.92 -5.89 13.97
CA PRO A 115 5.10 -6.45 15.05
C PRO A 115 4.44 -7.77 14.63
N ALA A 116 4.40 -8.77 15.53
CA ALA A 116 3.74 -10.06 15.29
C ALA A 116 2.24 -9.93 14.97
N THR A 117 1.61 -8.85 15.43
CA THR A 117 0.17 -8.61 15.30
C THR A 117 -0.25 -7.95 13.98
N CYS A 118 0.72 -7.55 13.14
CA CYS A 118 0.43 -6.92 11.86
C CYS A 118 0.78 -7.87 10.71
N ALA A 119 -0.21 -8.35 9.98
CA ALA A 119 0.02 -9.14 8.77
C ALA A 119 0.65 -8.28 7.67
N LEU A 120 1.37 -8.92 6.76
CA LEU A 120 2.06 -8.26 5.64
C LEU A 120 1.71 -8.92 4.32
N GLN A 121 1.27 -8.15 3.34
CA GLN A 121 1.27 -8.59 1.95
C GLN A 121 2.08 -7.64 1.09
N ILE A 122 2.90 -8.20 0.19
CA ILE A 122 3.71 -7.45 -0.78
C ILE A 122 3.31 -7.89 -2.18
N HIS A 123 3.03 -6.94 -3.07
CA HIS A 123 2.60 -7.18 -4.44
C HIS A 123 3.35 -6.28 -5.41
N HIS A 124 4.06 -6.84 -6.40
CA HIS A 124 4.68 -6.09 -7.48
C HIS A 124 4.93 -6.95 -8.71
N SER A 125 5.19 -6.33 -9.86
CA SER A 125 5.61 -7.04 -11.07
C SER A 125 7.03 -7.60 -10.92
N VAL A 126 7.32 -8.71 -11.58
CA VAL A 126 8.64 -9.39 -11.50
C VAL A 126 9.79 -8.44 -11.87
N ASP A 127 9.60 -7.68 -12.96
CA ASP A 127 10.61 -6.80 -13.52
C ASP A 127 10.30 -5.31 -13.25
N ASP A 128 9.57 -4.99 -12.17
CA ASP A 128 9.21 -3.62 -11.81
C ASP A 128 10.47 -2.75 -11.56
N PRO A 129 10.74 -1.73 -12.40
CA PRO A 129 11.96 -0.95 -12.32
C PRO A 129 12.01 -0.03 -11.08
N TRP A 130 10.92 0.13 -10.34
CA TRP A 130 10.84 0.93 -9.13
C TRP A 130 11.04 0.13 -7.85
N VAL A 131 11.16 -1.20 -7.94
CA VAL A 131 11.33 -2.08 -6.80
C VAL A 131 12.80 -2.50 -6.65
N ASP A 132 13.38 -2.27 -5.49
CA ASP A 132 14.67 -2.85 -5.13
C ASP A 132 14.50 -4.36 -4.91
N GLU A 133 15.20 -5.19 -5.69
CA GLU A 133 15.07 -6.65 -5.68
C GLU A 133 15.31 -7.27 -4.29
N SER A 134 16.10 -6.64 -3.44
CA SER A 134 16.41 -7.13 -2.08
C SER A 134 15.34 -6.77 -1.05
N ALA A 135 14.49 -5.79 -1.33
CA ALA A 135 13.57 -5.23 -0.36
C ALA A 135 12.47 -6.21 0.08
N PRO A 136 11.77 -6.92 -0.84
CA PRO A 136 10.69 -7.84 -0.45
C PRO A 136 11.18 -8.95 0.46
N GLU A 137 12.30 -9.60 0.12
CA GLU A 137 12.85 -10.69 0.93
C GLU A 137 13.29 -10.21 2.32
N THR A 138 13.90 -9.03 2.40
CA THR A 138 14.37 -8.45 3.66
C THR A 138 13.19 -8.13 4.58
N LEU A 139 12.11 -7.55 4.04
CA LEU A 139 10.92 -7.23 4.80
C LEU A 139 10.15 -8.50 5.23
N LEU A 140 9.99 -9.48 4.33
CA LEU A 140 9.40 -10.77 4.66
C LEU A 140 10.15 -11.47 5.79
N ARG A 141 11.48 -11.50 5.74
CA ARG A 141 12.31 -12.07 6.82
C ARG A 141 12.11 -11.35 8.14
N SER A 142 11.93 -10.03 8.11
CA SER A 142 11.67 -9.23 9.30
C SER A 142 10.31 -9.60 9.93
N ALA A 143 9.26 -9.70 9.12
CA ALA A 143 7.93 -10.12 9.55
C ALA A 143 7.91 -11.58 10.05
N ALA A 144 8.55 -12.50 9.33
CA ALA A 144 8.63 -13.91 9.72
C ALA A 144 9.37 -14.12 11.05
N ARG A 145 10.46 -13.39 11.31
CA ARG A 145 11.17 -13.43 12.59
C ARG A 145 10.32 -12.97 13.77
N ALA A 146 9.41 -12.05 13.52
CA ALA A 146 8.44 -11.59 14.52
C ALA A 146 7.27 -12.58 14.73
N GLY A 147 7.11 -13.59 13.86
CA GLY A 147 5.96 -14.49 13.87
C GLY A 147 4.70 -13.92 13.21
N ALA A 148 4.82 -12.83 12.45
CA ALA A 148 3.72 -12.27 11.70
C ALA A 148 3.39 -13.10 10.44
N ARG A 149 2.11 -13.14 10.04
CA ARG A 149 1.71 -13.63 8.72
C ARG A 149 2.32 -12.71 7.67
N ALA A 150 3.08 -13.26 6.71
CA ALA A 150 3.72 -12.50 5.67
C ALA A 150 3.68 -13.24 4.34
N GLU A 151 3.22 -12.55 3.30
CA GLU A 151 3.01 -13.09 1.96
C GLU A 151 3.60 -12.15 0.92
N HIS A 152 4.20 -12.72 -0.13
CA HIS A 152 4.74 -11.97 -1.25
C HIS A 152 4.23 -12.56 -2.56
N TYR A 153 3.70 -11.72 -3.40
CA TYR A 153 3.11 -12.09 -4.67
C TYR A 153 3.76 -11.34 -5.82
N LEU A 154 4.27 -12.10 -6.78
CA LEU A 154 4.85 -11.61 -8.02
C LEU A 154 3.84 -11.74 -9.15
N TYR A 155 3.83 -10.76 -10.03
CA TYR A 155 3.00 -10.69 -11.23
C TYR A 155 3.86 -10.60 -12.48
N PRO A 156 3.45 -11.19 -13.61
CA PRO A 156 4.24 -11.12 -14.85
C PRO A 156 4.38 -9.69 -15.35
N GLY A 157 5.55 -9.38 -15.94
CA GLY A 157 5.83 -8.12 -16.62
C GLY A 157 6.58 -7.11 -15.75
N ASP A 158 6.64 -5.88 -16.26
CA ASP A 158 7.40 -4.74 -15.71
C ASP A 158 6.51 -3.55 -15.34
N GLN A 159 5.19 -3.67 -15.51
CA GLN A 159 4.23 -2.59 -15.28
C GLN A 159 4.18 -2.24 -13.79
N HIS A 160 4.57 -1.00 -13.47
CA HIS A 160 4.64 -0.55 -12.09
C HIS A 160 3.27 -0.44 -11.43
N LEU A 161 2.30 0.24 -12.06
CA LEU A 161 0.96 0.46 -11.50
C LEU A 161 -0.11 -0.43 -12.18
N PHE A 162 0.17 -1.72 -12.37
CA PHE A 162 -0.68 -2.63 -13.14
C PHE A 162 -2.12 -2.78 -12.63
N ALA A 163 -2.42 -2.42 -11.39
CA ALA A 163 -3.77 -2.50 -10.84
C ALA A 163 -4.57 -1.19 -10.95
N ASP A 164 -3.98 -0.10 -11.45
CA ASP A 164 -4.66 1.17 -11.69
C ASP A 164 -5.43 1.10 -13.02
N PRO A 165 -6.79 1.02 -13.00
CA PRO A 165 -7.57 0.84 -14.22
C PRO A 165 -7.60 2.07 -15.14
N THR A 166 -7.11 3.22 -14.67
CA THR A 166 -7.01 4.46 -15.45
C THR A 166 -5.62 4.70 -16.01
N GLY A 167 -4.63 3.93 -15.52
CA GLY A 167 -3.24 4.05 -15.91
C GLY A 167 -2.92 3.30 -17.21
N ARG A 168 -1.85 3.75 -17.90
CA ARG A 168 -1.33 3.07 -19.10
C ARG A 168 -0.71 1.70 -18.81
N ASP A 169 -0.34 1.47 -17.56
CA ASP A 169 0.32 0.24 -17.10
C ASP A 169 -0.69 -0.84 -16.68
N TYR A 170 -1.99 -0.59 -16.85
CA TYR A 170 -3.04 -1.49 -16.39
C TYR A 170 -2.98 -2.87 -17.06
N VAL A 171 -2.94 -3.91 -16.25
CA VAL A 171 -3.01 -5.32 -16.67
C VAL A 171 -4.13 -6.00 -15.91
N LYS A 172 -5.27 -6.18 -16.60
CA LYS A 172 -6.50 -6.70 -15.97
C LYS A 172 -6.30 -8.02 -15.23
N GLU A 173 -5.62 -8.99 -15.86
CA GLU A 173 -5.41 -10.31 -15.28
C GLU A 173 -4.60 -10.25 -13.98
N SER A 174 -3.56 -9.42 -13.94
CA SER A 174 -2.73 -9.19 -12.75
C SER A 174 -3.51 -8.43 -11.67
N ALA A 175 -4.32 -7.44 -12.07
CA ALA A 175 -5.18 -6.68 -11.16
C ALA A 175 -6.23 -7.58 -10.50
N ASP A 176 -6.91 -8.43 -11.26
CA ASP A 176 -7.90 -9.37 -10.74
C ASP A 176 -7.28 -10.33 -9.71
N LEU A 177 -6.08 -10.85 -10.00
CA LEU A 177 -5.35 -11.71 -9.05
C LEU A 177 -4.92 -10.95 -7.80
N LEU A 178 -4.45 -9.72 -7.94
CA LEU A 178 -4.06 -8.88 -6.80
C LEU A 178 -5.27 -8.66 -5.88
N TRP A 179 -6.39 -8.22 -6.43
CA TRP A 179 -7.58 -7.95 -5.63
C TRP A 179 -8.14 -9.21 -4.99
N GLY A 180 -8.14 -10.35 -5.67
CA GLY A 180 -8.53 -11.63 -5.07
C GLY A 180 -7.71 -11.99 -3.83
N ARG A 181 -6.39 -11.74 -3.85
CA ARG A 181 -5.47 -12.00 -2.73
C ARG A 181 -5.66 -11.00 -1.59
N VAL A 182 -5.81 -9.72 -1.92
CA VAL A 182 -6.09 -8.66 -0.94
C VAL A 182 -7.40 -8.92 -0.21
N LEU A 183 -8.48 -9.19 -0.95
CA LEU A 183 -9.79 -9.47 -0.36
C LEU A 183 -9.77 -10.74 0.50
N GLY A 184 -9.08 -11.81 0.05
CA GLY A 184 -8.92 -13.02 0.85
C GLY A 184 -8.23 -12.77 2.20
N LEU A 185 -7.19 -11.91 2.26
CA LEU A 185 -6.61 -11.54 3.55
C LEU A 185 -7.59 -10.74 4.41
N LEU A 186 -8.33 -9.80 3.80
CA LEU A 186 -9.30 -8.98 4.54
C LEU A 186 -10.44 -9.81 5.14
N ASP A 187 -10.89 -10.85 4.44
CA ASP A 187 -11.88 -11.81 4.93
C ASP A 187 -11.33 -12.59 6.14
N ASP A 188 -10.12 -13.12 6.03
CA ASP A 188 -9.46 -13.85 7.13
C ASP A 188 -9.29 -12.97 8.40
N LEU A 189 -9.02 -11.67 8.22
CA LEU A 189 -8.90 -10.72 9.34
C LEU A 189 -10.24 -10.34 9.95
N GLY A 190 -11.33 -10.46 9.19
CA GLY A 190 -12.70 -10.18 9.66
C GLY A 190 -13.27 -11.29 10.52
N ASP A 191 -12.77 -12.51 10.39
CA ASP A 191 -13.21 -13.72 11.11
C ASP A 191 -12.42 -13.96 12.41
N ALA A 192 -11.37 -13.18 12.67
CA ALA A 192 -10.49 -13.27 13.84
C ALA A 192 -10.80 -12.18 14.89
#